data_b103e330770ea22d3424d7d73c8a5dd0
#
_entry.id   b103e330770ea22d3424d7d73c8a5dd0
#
_cell.length_a   1.000
_cell.length_b   1.000
_cell.length_c   1.000
_cell.angle_alpha   90.00
_cell.angle_beta   90.00
_cell.angle_gamma   90.00
#
_symmetry.space_group_name_H-M   'P 1'
#
loop_
_entity.id
_entity.type
_entity.pdbx_description
1 polymer ?
#
loop_
_entity_poly.entity_id
_entity_poly.type
_entity_poly.pdbx_seq_one_letter_code
_entity_poly.pdbx_strand_id
1 'polypeptide(L)'
;MISATFHIARLVRAAFVFAREGVFGAVDPSLVPPPGQLALRLARILERPGAKSGPRLSRALTRLGPAYLKLGQFLATRPDVVGVVLARDLESLQDRLPPFPQDEAEAVIATSLERSIKQAFVKLGPAVAAASIAQVHRGEVEYNGICRAVAVKVLRPDVAARFRRDLTDFFFVAQQAEIYSAEARRLRLVEVINTMSRSVTMEMDLRLEAAAMSEMAENTRDDPDFRVPTVDWDRTTHNVLTMEWIDGIALSDHARLDQSKIDLADLGRKVIQSFLRHALRDGFFHADMHPGNLFLDSEGRLVAVDFGIMGRLGLKERRFLAEILLGFITRDYRRVAEVHFEAGYVPSHHSVDNFAQAIRAIGEPIHNRTAEEISMAKLLTLLLEVTGLFDMRTRPELILLQKTMVVVEGVARGFDPKLDIWKVADPVVREWIERNLGPIGRIQGAMAGAGELGRVAASLPSLATRAVTVLEQLETMTREGLTLSAETIAAMGRTEGRKSRWRALALWIIALTFIGILFAIRQL
;
A
#
# COMPACT_ATOMS: atom_id res chain seq x y z
N MET A 1 -28.40 15.97 -16.08
CA MET A 1 -27.69 16.31 -17.34
C MET A 1 -26.37 17.04 -17.11
N ILE A 2 -26.30 18.06 -16.25
CA ILE A 2 -25.07 18.85 -15.93
C ILE A 2 -23.91 17.96 -15.41
N SER A 3 -24.17 16.95 -14.59
CA SER A 3 -23.16 16.03 -14.05
C SER A 3 -22.44 15.21 -15.13
N ALA A 4 -23.15 14.71 -16.15
CA ALA A 4 -22.57 13.85 -17.18
C ALA A 4 -21.61 14.60 -18.13
N THR A 5 -21.89 15.87 -18.44
CA THR A 5 -21.02 16.72 -19.26
C THR A 5 -19.70 17.03 -18.58
N PHE A 6 -19.71 17.26 -17.27
CA PHE A 6 -18.48 17.48 -16.49
C PHE A 6 -17.62 16.21 -16.38
N HIS A 7 -18.22 15.02 -16.27
CA HIS A 7 -17.49 13.75 -16.31
C HIS A 7 -16.76 13.58 -17.64
N ILE A 8 -17.47 13.79 -18.77
CA ILE A 8 -16.88 13.65 -20.10
C ILE A 8 -15.72 14.65 -20.28
N ALA A 9 -15.89 15.90 -19.88
CA ALA A 9 -14.83 16.91 -20.00
C ALA A 9 -13.55 16.53 -19.22
N ARG A 10 -13.68 15.97 -18.01
CA ARG A 10 -12.54 15.51 -17.21
C ARG A 10 -11.84 14.30 -17.84
N LEU A 11 -12.61 13.33 -18.35
CA LEU A 11 -12.06 12.15 -19.02
C LEU A 11 -11.35 12.52 -20.35
N VAL A 12 -11.91 13.48 -21.10
CA VAL A 12 -11.26 14.03 -22.30
C VAL A 12 -9.95 14.74 -21.94
N ARG A 13 -9.94 15.53 -20.85
CA ARG A 13 -8.70 16.14 -20.34
C ARG A 13 -7.67 15.10 -19.97
N ALA A 14 -8.06 14.04 -19.27
CA ALA A 14 -7.16 12.95 -18.89
C ALA A 14 -6.59 12.25 -20.13
N ALA A 15 -7.45 11.90 -21.09
CA ALA A 15 -7.05 11.30 -22.37
C ALA A 15 -6.07 12.20 -23.15
N PHE A 16 -6.32 13.53 -23.16
CA PHE A 16 -5.43 14.49 -23.79
C PHE A 16 -4.05 14.54 -23.11
N VAL A 17 -4.00 14.51 -21.77
CA VAL A 17 -2.72 14.48 -21.03
C VAL A 17 -1.96 13.18 -21.33
N PHE A 18 -2.63 12.02 -21.32
CA PHE A 18 -2.01 10.75 -21.69
C PHE A 18 -1.47 10.76 -23.13
N ALA A 19 -2.22 11.32 -24.08
CA ALA A 19 -1.79 11.45 -25.47
C ALA A 19 -0.54 12.36 -25.54
N ARG A 20 -0.58 13.52 -24.90
CA ARG A 20 0.51 14.50 -24.92
C ARG A 20 1.80 14.00 -24.28
N GLU A 21 1.70 13.16 -23.24
CA GLU A 21 2.85 12.51 -22.60
C GLU A 21 3.31 11.23 -23.34
N GLY A 22 2.70 10.89 -24.46
CA GLY A 22 3.12 9.79 -25.33
C GLY A 22 2.78 8.39 -24.77
N VAL A 23 1.85 8.28 -23.80
CA VAL A 23 1.45 6.99 -23.21
C VAL A 23 0.89 6.06 -24.28
N PHE A 24 0.10 6.59 -25.23
CA PHE A 24 -0.46 5.82 -26.35
C PHE A 24 0.57 5.41 -27.40
N GLY A 25 1.75 6.03 -27.42
CA GLY A 25 2.83 5.64 -28.31
C GLY A 25 3.46 4.27 -27.98
N ALA A 26 3.27 3.79 -26.75
CA ALA A 26 3.70 2.46 -26.31
C ALA A 26 2.71 1.35 -26.71
N VAL A 27 1.48 1.70 -27.16
CA VAL A 27 0.44 0.74 -27.52
C VAL A 27 0.68 0.19 -28.93
N ASP A 28 0.74 -1.13 -29.08
CA ASP A 28 0.80 -1.76 -30.40
C ASP A 28 -0.54 -1.60 -31.14
N PRO A 29 -0.53 -0.96 -32.33
CA PRO A 29 -1.76 -0.78 -33.11
C PRO A 29 -2.46 -2.09 -33.53
N SER A 30 -1.72 -3.18 -33.65
CA SER A 30 -2.26 -4.49 -34.03
C SER A 30 -3.20 -5.08 -33.00
N LEU A 31 -3.08 -4.64 -31.75
CA LEU A 31 -3.86 -5.11 -30.60
C LEU A 31 -5.17 -4.33 -30.42
N VAL A 32 -5.36 -3.25 -31.18
CA VAL A 32 -6.51 -2.36 -31.05
C VAL A 32 -7.48 -2.58 -32.21
N PRO A 33 -8.81 -2.77 -31.97
CA PRO A 33 -9.80 -2.88 -33.03
C PRO A 33 -9.77 -1.69 -34.00
N PRO A 34 -10.16 -1.87 -35.27
CA PRO A 34 -10.01 -0.84 -36.32
C PRO A 34 -10.50 0.57 -35.94
N PRO A 35 -11.64 0.76 -35.26
CA PRO A 35 -12.07 2.10 -34.85
C PRO A 35 -11.13 2.76 -33.83
N GLY A 36 -10.52 1.95 -32.95
CA GLY A 36 -9.56 2.43 -31.95
C GLY A 36 -8.19 2.77 -32.53
N GLN A 37 -7.80 2.15 -33.66
CA GLN A 37 -6.53 2.48 -34.34
C GLN A 37 -6.52 3.91 -34.87
N LEU A 38 -7.66 4.44 -35.32
CA LEU A 38 -7.77 5.84 -35.73
C LEU A 38 -7.57 6.78 -34.52
N ALA A 39 -8.22 6.48 -33.39
CA ALA A 39 -8.04 7.24 -32.17
C ALA A 39 -6.59 7.19 -31.67
N LEU A 40 -5.94 6.03 -31.79
CA LEU A 40 -4.53 5.85 -31.44
C LEU A 40 -3.60 6.69 -32.34
N ARG A 41 -3.86 6.74 -33.66
CA ARG A 41 -3.12 7.60 -34.60
C ARG A 41 -3.26 9.07 -34.24
N LEU A 42 -4.48 9.53 -33.97
CA LEU A 42 -4.74 10.92 -33.53
C LEU A 42 -4.04 11.23 -32.21
N ALA A 43 -4.07 10.33 -31.23
CA ALA A 43 -3.37 10.50 -29.96
C ALA A 43 -1.86 10.62 -30.14
N ARG A 44 -1.26 9.89 -31.10
CA ARG A 44 0.18 9.99 -31.43
C ARG A 44 0.57 11.31 -32.09
N ILE A 45 -0.34 11.96 -32.82
CA ILE A 45 -0.09 13.30 -33.38
C ILE A 45 -0.01 14.35 -32.28
N LEU A 46 -0.69 14.12 -31.15
CA LEU A 46 -0.69 15.03 -29.99
C LEU A 46 0.54 14.90 -29.09
N GLU A 47 1.42 13.93 -29.35
CA GLU A 47 2.65 13.74 -28.56
C GLU A 47 3.55 14.99 -28.62
N ARG A 48 4.03 15.44 -27.45
CA ARG A 48 4.98 16.54 -27.40
C ARG A 48 6.38 16.06 -27.77
N PRO A 49 7.26 16.96 -28.30
CA PRO A 49 8.67 16.66 -28.48
C PRO A 49 9.30 16.18 -27.16
N GLY A 50 10.06 15.08 -27.22
CA GLY A 50 10.70 14.48 -26.05
C GLY A 50 9.80 13.56 -25.20
N ALA A 51 8.53 13.37 -25.56
CA ALA A 51 7.64 12.45 -24.84
C ALA A 51 8.10 10.98 -24.90
N LYS A 52 8.91 10.63 -25.91
CA LYS A 52 9.42 9.27 -26.15
C LYS A 52 10.51 8.83 -25.17
N SER A 53 11.13 9.75 -24.44
CA SER A 53 12.19 9.44 -23.47
C SER A 53 11.65 9.36 -22.03
N GLY A 54 12.02 8.32 -21.29
CA GLY A 54 11.70 8.11 -19.87
C GLY A 54 10.27 7.65 -19.58
N PRO A 55 9.88 7.59 -18.30
CA PRO A 55 8.62 7.01 -17.83
C PRO A 55 7.42 7.89 -18.25
N ARG A 56 6.72 7.47 -19.30
CA ARG A 56 5.63 8.24 -19.91
C ARG A 56 4.38 8.28 -19.01
N LEU A 57 4.05 7.14 -18.44
CA LEU A 57 2.86 7.00 -17.62
C LEU A 57 3.01 7.77 -16.30
N SER A 58 4.14 7.64 -15.63
CA SER A 58 4.43 8.36 -14.39
C SER A 58 4.32 9.88 -14.56
N ARG A 59 4.85 10.44 -15.67
CA ARG A 59 4.70 11.87 -15.97
C ARG A 59 3.25 12.28 -16.20
N ALA A 60 2.48 11.47 -16.92
CA ALA A 60 1.07 11.75 -17.18
C ALA A 60 0.25 11.77 -15.88
N LEU A 61 0.45 10.77 -15.01
CA LEU A 61 -0.23 10.67 -13.72
C LEU A 61 0.11 11.84 -12.79
N THR A 62 1.38 12.22 -12.72
CA THR A 62 1.82 13.40 -11.94
C THR A 62 1.14 14.70 -12.42
N ARG A 63 1.01 14.88 -13.74
CA ARG A 63 0.33 16.06 -14.32
C ARG A 63 -1.17 16.08 -14.08
N LEU A 64 -1.79 14.92 -13.98
CA LEU A 64 -3.23 14.82 -13.73
C LEU A 64 -3.60 15.16 -12.28
N GLY A 65 -2.64 15.01 -11.36
CA GLY A 65 -2.79 15.43 -9.98
C GLY A 65 -2.92 14.29 -8.96
N PRO A 66 -3.24 14.63 -7.69
CA PRO A 66 -3.12 13.71 -6.55
C PRO A 66 -3.85 12.37 -6.71
N ALA A 67 -5.08 12.38 -7.22
CA ALA A 67 -5.88 11.15 -7.37
C ALA A 67 -5.26 10.19 -8.39
N TYR A 68 -4.75 10.71 -9.50
CA TYR A 68 -4.07 9.90 -10.52
C TYR A 68 -2.70 9.42 -10.05
N LEU A 69 -1.99 10.24 -9.27
CA LEU A 69 -0.72 9.84 -8.65
C LEU A 69 -0.95 8.66 -7.70
N LYS A 70 -1.94 8.77 -6.81
CA LYS A 70 -2.32 7.67 -5.89
C LYS A 70 -2.84 6.44 -6.64
N LEU A 71 -3.57 6.61 -7.75
CA LEU A 71 -3.94 5.48 -8.61
C LEU A 71 -2.69 4.76 -9.13
N GLY A 72 -1.70 5.50 -9.62
CA GLY A 72 -0.45 4.93 -10.09
C GLY A 72 0.33 4.20 -8.99
N GLN A 73 0.46 4.82 -7.82
CA GLN A 73 1.10 4.19 -6.64
C GLN A 73 0.36 2.92 -6.21
N PHE A 74 -0.96 2.94 -6.18
CA PHE A 74 -1.77 1.76 -5.87
C PHE A 74 -1.58 0.66 -6.91
N LEU A 75 -1.59 0.99 -8.20
CA LEU A 75 -1.37 0.03 -9.28
C LEU A 75 0.07 -0.53 -9.31
N ALA A 76 1.07 0.22 -8.84
CA ALA A 76 2.43 -0.28 -8.64
C ALA A 76 2.48 -1.47 -7.67
N THR A 77 1.56 -1.52 -6.70
CA THR A 77 1.44 -2.64 -5.75
C THR A 77 0.62 -3.82 -6.30
N ARG A 78 0.10 -3.72 -7.54
CA ARG A 78 -0.81 -4.69 -8.15
C ARG A 78 -0.29 -5.16 -9.52
N PRO A 79 0.88 -5.84 -9.56
CA PRO A 79 1.42 -6.38 -10.81
C PRO A 79 0.50 -7.41 -11.47
N ASP A 80 -0.42 -8.02 -10.71
CA ASP A 80 -1.48 -8.88 -11.20
C ASP A 80 -2.48 -8.15 -12.12
N VAL A 81 -2.65 -6.84 -11.92
CA VAL A 81 -3.56 -5.99 -12.71
C VAL A 81 -2.86 -5.34 -13.90
N VAL A 82 -1.68 -4.76 -13.67
CA VAL A 82 -1.00 -3.93 -14.68
C VAL A 82 0.18 -4.62 -15.36
N GLY A 83 0.58 -5.78 -14.90
CA GLY A 83 1.80 -6.45 -15.34
C GLY A 83 3.06 -5.93 -14.66
N VAL A 84 4.11 -6.78 -14.65
CA VAL A 84 5.36 -6.51 -13.89
C VAL A 84 6.12 -5.29 -14.43
N VAL A 85 6.18 -5.14 -15.76
CA VAL A 85 6.95 -4.05 -16.39
C VAL A 85 6.37 -2.69 -16.02
N LEU A 86 5.04 -2.56 -16.10
CA LEU A 86 4.38 -1.30 -15.77
C LEU A 86 4.37 -1.04 -14.26
N ALA A 87 4.20 -2.06 -13.44
CA ALA A 87 4.30 -1.91 -11.99
C ALA A 87 5.67 -1.29 -11.61
N ARG A 88 6.77 -1.74 -12.20
CA ARG A 88 8.11 -1.16 -12.01
C ARG A 88 8.21 0.30 -12.49
N ASP A 89 7.62 0.64 -13.63
CA ASP A 89 7.59 2.04 -14.10
C ASP A 89 6.83 2.92 -13.11
N LEU A 90 5.73 2.42 -12.56
CA LEU A 90 4.92 3.10 -11.57
C LEU A 90 5.58 3.18 -10.18
N GLU A 91 6.48 2.28 -9.82
CA GLU A 91 7.29 2.35 -8.59
C GLU A 91 8.17 3.62 -8.56
N SER A 92 8.52 4.14 -9.73
CA SER A 92 9.26 5.40 -9.84
C SER A 92 8.46 6.65 -9.48
N LEU A 93 7.15 6.51 -9.27
CA LEU A 93 6.26 7.61 -8.88
C LEU A 93 6.60 8.11 -7.47
N GLN A 94 7.26 9.25 -7.42
CA GLN A 94 7.55 9.92 -6.16
C GLN A 94 6.29 10.64 -5.65
N ASP A 95 6.03 10.53 -4.35
CA ASP A 95 4.95 11.24 -3.68
C ASP A 95 5.36 12.70 -3.39
N ARG A 96 5.83 13.41 -4.43
CA ARG A 96 6.29 14.80 -4.33
C ARG A 96 5.51 15.70 -5.26
N LEU A 97 4.75 16.60 -4.69
CA LEU A 97 4.11 17.71 -5.40
C LEU A 97 4.63 19.04 -4.82
N PRO A 98 4.60 20.13 -5.59
CA PRO A 98 4.91 21.45 -5.04
C PRO A 98 4.04 21.75 -3.82
N PRO A 99 4.59 22.43 -2.80
CA PRO A 99 3.80 22.87 -1.66
C PRO A 99 2.69 23.81 -2.13
N PHE A 100 1.54 23.76 -1.43
CA PHE A 100 0.48 24.76 -1.63
C PHE A 100 0.77 26.00 -0.77
N PRO A 101 0.13 27.15 -1.07
CA PRO A 101 0.36 28.43 -0.39
C PRO A 101 0.23 28.32 1.13
N GLN A 102 1.08 29.05 1.86
CA GLN A 102 1.11 28.98 3.32
C GLN A 102 -0.16 29.54 3.95
N ASP A 103 -0.75 30.57 3.37
CA ASP A 103 -2.02 31.14 3.81
C ASP A 103 -3.18 30.14 3.72
N GLU A 104 -3.19 29.28 2.68
CA GLU A 104 -4.13 28.18 2.57
C GLU A 104 -3.89 27.12 3.67
N ALA A 105 -2.63 26.79 3.98
CA ALA A 105 -2.29 25.87 5.05
C ALA A 105 -2.74 26.40 6.41
N GLU A 106 -2.45 27.67 6.69
CA GLU A 106 -2.87 28.34 7.91
C GLU A 106 -4.40 28.38 8.05
N ALA A 107 -5.13 28.62 6.95
CA ALA A 107 -6.59 28.57 6.94
C ALA A 107 -7.13 27.18 7.26
N VAL A 108 -6.54 26.10 6.69
CA VAL A 108 -6.91 24.71 7.01
C VAL A 108 -6.65 24.42 8.48
N ILE A 109 -5.49 24.79 9.01
CA ILE A 109 -5.13 24.57 10.41
C ILE A 109 -6.10 25.31 11.33
N ALA A 110 -6.32 26.61 11.12
CA ALA A 110 -7.19 27.43 11.96
C ALA A 110 -8.64 26.89 11.97
N THR A 111 -9.15 26.51 10.81
CA THR A 111 -10.49 25.92 10.69
C THR A 111 -10.59 24.57 11.38
N SER A 112 -9.56 23.72 11.23
CA SER A 112 -9.58 22.36 11.77
C SER A 112 -9.38 22.32 13.29
N LEU A 113 -8.58 23.24 13.84
CA LEU A 113 -8.33 23.36 15.28
C LEU A 113 -9.35 24.24 15.99
N GLU A 114 -10.22 24.95 15.24
CA GLU A 114 -11.15 25.94 15.77
C GLU A 114 -10.45 27.04 16.62
N ARG A 115 -9.20 27.35 16.26
CA ARG A 115 -8.32 28.32 16.95
C ARG A 115 -7.52 29.10 15.91
N SER A 116 -7.16 30.34 16.23
CA SER A 116 -6.22 31.08 15.39
C SER A 116 -4.82 30.47 15.44
N ILE A 117 -4.03 30.65 14.38
CA ILE A 117 -2.64 30.16 14.33
C ILE A 117 -1.83 30.61 15.54
N LYS A 118 -1.97 31.88 15.94
CA LYS A 118 -1.27 32.48 17.10
C LYS A 118 -1.67 31.84 18.45
N GLN A 119 -2.86 31.25 18.53
CA GLN A 119 -3.31 30.53 19.72
C GLN A 119 -2.85 29.07 19.70
N ALA A 120 -2.70 28.48 18.52
CA ALA A 120 -2.31 27.09 18.37
C ALA A 120 -0.77 26.91 18.41
N PHE A 121 -0.02 27.85 17.81
CA PHE A 121 1.43 27.77 17.66
C PHE A 121 2.09 29.11 18.03
N VAL A 122 3.24 29.05 18.68
CA VAL A 122 4.11 30.22 18.91
C VAL A 122 4.66 30.70 17.56
N LYS A 123 5.02 29.76 16.70
CA LYS A 123 5.51 30.00 15.35
C LYS A 123 5.12 28.87 14.43
N LEU A 124 4.76 29.19 13.17
CA LEU A 124 4.60 28.24 12.09
C LEU A 124 5.46 28.68 10.91
N GLY A 125 6.45 27.83 10.54
CA GLY A 125 7.36 28.10 9.43
C GLY A 125 6.77 27.69 8.07
N PRO A 126 7.52 27.94 6.99
CA PRO A 126 7.14 27.47 5.66
C PRO A 126 7.13 25.94 5.58
N ALA A 127 6.51 25.40 4.52
CA ALA A 127 6.52 23.98 4.27
C ALA A 127 7.96 23.45 4.07
N VAL A 128 8.34 22.41 4.80
CA VAL A 128 9.65 21.75 4.72
C VAL A 128 9.61 20.51 3.83
N ALA A 129 8.41 19.92 3.68
CA ALA A 129 8.15 18.79 2.78
C ALA A 129 6.72 18.88 2.23
N ALA A 130 6.50 18.35 1.03
CA ALA A 130 5.19 18.30 0.43
C ALA A 130 4.99 16.99 -0.33
N ALA A 131 3.88 16.30 -0.02
CA ALA A 131 3.44 15.06 -0.64
C ALA A 131 2.21 15.28 -1.54
N SER A 132 1.67 14.21 -2.09
CA SER A 132 0.48 14.28 -2.96
C SER A 132 -0.76 14.83 -2.25
N ILE A 133 -0.98 14.45 -1.00
CA ILE A 133 -2.20 14.79 -0.24
C ILE A 133 -1.96 15.76 0.91
N ALA A 134 -0.71 15.98 1.35
CA ALA A 134 -0.39 16.79 2.51
C ALA A 134 0.93 17.54 2.33
N GLN A 135 1.20 18.49 3.21
CA GLN A 135 2.52 19.10 3.39
C GLN A 135 2.86 19.19 4.88
N VAL A 136 4.15 19.31 5.19
CA VAL A 136 4.66 19.36 6.55
C VAL A 136 5.33 20.70 6.78
N HIS A 137 4.99 21.34 7.90
CA HIS A 137 5.59 22.58 8.38
C HIS A 137 6.36 22.33 9.66
N ARG A 138 7.45 23.07 9.87
CA ARG A 138 8.07 23.18 11.19
C ARG A 138 7.36 24.25 11.98
N GLY A 139 6.86 23.87 13.17
CA GLY A 139 6.23 24.78 14.11
C GLY A 139 6.92 24.79 15.47
N GLU A 140 6.49 25.70 16.33
CA GLU A 140 6.89 25.78 17.74
C GLU A 140 5.62 25.89 18.58
N VAL A 141 5.55 25.10 19.65
CA VAL A 141 4.45 25.10 20.62
C VAL A 141 5.00 25.35 22.01
N GLU A 142 4.22 25.99 22.87
CA GLU A 142 4.59 26.21 24.26
C GLU A 142 3.85 25.22 25.16
N TYR A 143 4.61 24.50 25.98
CA TYR A 143 4.12 23.65 27.04
C TYR A 143 4.78 24.05 28.36
N ASN A 144 3.97 24.52 29.32
CA ASN A 144 4.44 24.90 30.65
C ASN A 144 5.62 25.90 30.63
N GLY A 145 5.58 26.88 29.71
CA GLY A 145 6.63 27.88 29.55
C GLY A 145 7.87 27.40 28.76
N ILE A 146 7.85 26.17 28.22
CA ILE A 146 8.95 25.62 27.42
C ILE A 146 8.50 25.52 25.95
N CYS A 147 9.24 26.21 25.06
CA CYS A 147 9.03 26.08 23.62
C CYS A 147 9.59 24.74 23.12
N ARG A 148 8.77 24.01 22.37
CA ARG A 148 9.17 22.75 21.72
C ARG A 148 8.92 22.84 20.23
N ALA A 149 9.87 22.36 19.44
CA ALA A 149 9.70 22.23 18.00
C ALA A 149 8.75 21.07 17.67
N VAL A 150 7.85 21.30 16.72
CA VAL A 150 6.87 20.31 16.22
C VAL A 150 6.86 20.26 14.70
N ALA A 151 6.51 19.10 14.17
CA ALA A 151 6.15 18.91 12.77
C ALA A 151 4.62 18.96 12.66
N VAL A 152 4.13 19.81 11.77
CA VAL A 152 2.70 20.01 11.52
C VAL A 152 2.39 19.54 10.10
N LYS A 153 1.79 18.36 9.98
CA LYS A 153 1.33 17.78 8.70
C LYS A 153 -0.10 18.27 8.44
N VAL A 154 -0.33 18.84 7.27
CA VAL A 154 -1.60 19.48 6.90
C VAL A 154 -2.08 18.92 5.58
N LEU A 155 -3.32 18.43 5.51
CA LEU A 155 -3.92 17.98 4.26
C LEU A 155 -4.11 19.15 3.29
N ARG A 156 -3.94 18.87 2.01
CA ARG A 156 -4.21 19.86 0.94
C ARG A 156 -5.68 20.28 0.97
N PRO A 157 -5.96 21.59 0.77
CA PRO A 157 -7.32 22.07 0.70
C PRO A 157 -8.15 21.29 -0.33
N ASP A 158 -9.38 20.95 0.03
CA ASP A 158 -10.35 20.24 -0.84
C ASP A 158 -9.87 18.90 -1.41
N VAL A 159 -8.76 18.31 -0.90
CA VAL A 159 -8.21 17.06 -1.43
C VAL A 159 -9.26 15.94 -1.42
N ALA A 160 -10.03 15.81 -0.35
CA ALA A 160 -11.09 14.80 -0.25
C ALA A 160 -12.21 15.00 -1.28
N ALA A 161 -12.59 16.26 -1.57
CA ALA A 161 -13.59 16.57 -2.57
C ALA A 161 -13.08 16.29 -3.99
N ARG A 162 -11.79 16.61 -4.26
CA ARG A 162 -11.13 16.30 -5.54
C ARG A 162 -11.04 14.78 -5.75
N PHE A 163 -10.62 14.05 -4.74
CA PHE A 163 -10.55 12.59 -4.79
C PHE A 163 -11.90 11.94 -5.07
N ARG A 164 -12.96 12.32 -4.36
CA ARG A 164 -14.30 11.79 -4.61
C ARG A 164 -14.76 12.01 -6.04
N ARG A 165 -14.44 13.17 -6.64
CA ARG A 165 -14.77 13.45 -8.05
C ARG A 165 -14.00 12.56 -9.02
N ASP A 166 -12.69 12.42 -8.81
CA ASP A 166 -11.84 11.61 -9.69
C ASP A 166 -12.13 10.11 -9.53
N LEU A 167 -12.40 9.63 -8.31
CA LEU A 167 -12.85 8.26 -8.05
C LEU A 167 -14.15 7.92 -8.79
N THR A 168 -15.09 8.87 -8.88
CA THR A 168 -16.32 8.66 -9.67
C THR A 168 -16.00 8.41 -11.14
N ASP A 169 -15.00 9.12 -11.68
CA ASP A 169 -14.53 8.90 -13.05
C ASP A 169 -13.83 7.55 -13.20
N PHE A 170 -13.01 7.14 -12.23
CA PHE A 170 -12.34 5.83 -12.22
C PHE A 170 -13.35 4.68 -12.15
N PHE A 171 -14.36 4.78 -11.28
CA PHE A 171 -15.44 3.79 -11.22
C PHE A 171 -16.18 3.68 -12.53
N PHE A 172 -16.51 4.81 -13.15
CA PHE A 172 -17.18 4.81 -14.44
C PHE A 172 -16.34 4.07 -15.50
N VAL A 173 -15.04 4.37 -15.59
CA VAL A 173 -14.12 3.73 -16.53
C VAL A 173 -13.99 2.23 -16.24
N ALA A 174 -13.83 1.84 -14.97
CA ALA A 174 -13.72 0.44 -14.56
C ALA A 174 -14.99 -0.35 -14.91
N GLN A 175 -16.18 0.21 -14.65
CA GLN A 175 -17.46 -0.41 -15.03
C GLN A 175 -17.60 -0.60 -16.54
N GLN A 176 -17.23 0.43 -17.33
CA GLN A 176 -17.28 0.30 -18.78
C GLN A 176 -16.28 -0.75 -19.28
N ALA A 177 -15.07 -0.77 -18.72
CA ALA A 177 -14.08 -1.78 -19.07
C ALA A 177 -14.57 -3.21 -18.79
N GLU A 178 -15.20 -3.46 -17.64
CA GLU A 178 -15.77 -4.78 -17.30
C GLU A 178 -16.96 -5.18 -18.21
N ILE A 179 -17.76 -4.22 -18.68
CA ILE A 179 -18.85 -4.50 -19.62
C ILE A 179 -18.30 -5.01 -20.95
N TYR A 180 -17.24 -4.40 -21.47
CA TYR A 180 -16.76 -4.64 -22.83
C TYR A 180 -15.55 -5.60 -22.93
N SER A 181 -14.85 -5.90 -21.82
CA SER A 181 -13.67 -6.74 -21.81
C SER A 181 -13.81 -7.91 -20.83
N ALA A 182 -13.65 -9.14 -21.35
CA ALA A 182 -13.61 -10.35 -20.51
C ALA A 182 -12.41 -10.31 -19.54
N GLU A 183 -11.28 -9.76 -19.98
CA GLU A 183 -10.08 -9.61 -19.17
C GLU A 183 -10.29 -8.61 -18.03
N ALA A 184 -10.91 -7.46 -18.30
CA ALA A 184 -11.24 -6.48 -17.27
C ALA A 184 -12.18 -7.09 -16.20
N ARG A 185 -13.12 -7.95 -16.60
CA ARG A 185 -13.98 -8.70 -15.67
C ARG A 185 -13.16 -9.70 -14.82
N ARG A 186 -12.22 -10.39 -15.44
CA ARG A 186 -11.31 -11.31 -14.72
C ARG A 186 -10.49 -10.57 -13.67
N LEU A 187 -9.99 -9.40 -14.01
CA LEU A 187 -9.20 -8.54 -13.12
C LEU A 187 -10.04 -7.81 -12.07
N ARG A 188 -11.37 -7.81 -12.18
CA ARG A 188 -12.30 -7.13 -11.25
C ARG A 188 -11.93 -5.67 -11.01
N LEU A 189 -11.83 -4.89 -12.07
CA LEU A 189 -11.35 -3.50 -11.99
C LEU A 189 -12.20 -2.62 -11.06
N VAL A 190 -13.49 -2.85 -10.98
CA VAL A 190 -14.39 -2.13 -10.05
C VAL A 190 -13.97 -2.42 -8.60
N GLU A 191 -13.63 -3.66 -8.27
CA GLU A 191 -13.16 -4.05 -6.94
C GLU A 191 -11.78 -3.44 -6.63
N VAL A 192 -10.91 -3.36 -7.62
CA VAL A 192 -9.61 -2.67 -7.55
C VAL A 192 -9.81 -1.21 -7.16
N ILE A 193 -10.70 -0.48 -7.85
CA ILE A 193 -11.00 0.92 -7.54
C ILE A 193 -11.69 1.06 -6.16
N ASN A 194 -12.56 0.13 -5.76
CA ASN A 194 -13.14 0.10 -4.42
C ASN A 194 -12.07 -0.01 -3.33
N THR A 195 -11.10 -0.90 -3.53
CA THR A 195 -10.00 -1.10 -2.59
C THR A 195 -9.12 0.16 -2.48
N MET A 196 -8.77 0.75 -3.62
CA MET A 196 -8.06 2.02 -3.67
C MET A 196 -8.85 3.13 -2.96
N SER A 197 -10.15 3.23 -3.21
CA SER A 197 -11.01 4.24 -2.59
C SER A 197 -11.00 4.16 -1.06
N ARG A 198 -11.07 2.94 -0.51
CA ARG A 198 -10.98 2.72 0.94
C ARG A 198 -9.61 3.12 1.50
N SER A 199 -8.53 2.70 0.84
CA SER A 199 -7.16 3.03 1.26
C SER A 199 -6.95 4.54 1.31
N VAL A 200 -7.29 5.24 0.22
CA VAL A 200 -7.14 6.70 0.15
C VAL A 200 -8.04 7.43 1.15
N THR A 201 -9.26 6.93 1.40
CA THR A 201 -10.14 7.53 2.41
C THR A 201 -9.53 7.44 3.81
N MET A 202 -8.85 6.33 4.13
CA MET A 202 -8.13 6.18 5.40
C MET A 202 -6.91 7.11 5.48
N GLU A 203 -6.13 7.23 4.41
CA GLU A 203 -4.99 8.14 4.34
C GLU A 203 -5.38 9.63 4.52
N MET A 204 -6.61 10.00 4.18
CA MET A 204 -7.11 11.38 4.34
C MET A 204 -7.67 11.67 5.73
N ASP A 205 -7.56 10.77 6.68
CA ASP A 205 -7.85 11.04 8.10
C ASP A 205 -6.57 10.95 8.93
N LEU A 206 -5.93 12.08 9.16
CA LEU A 206 -4.65 12.15 9.87
C LEU A 206 -4.74 11.68 11.34
N ARG A 207 -5.95 11.54 11.90
CA ARG A 207 -6.12 10.91 13.23
C ARG A 207 -5.78 9.42 13.20
N LEU A 208 -5.99 8.74 12.05
CA LEU A 208 -5.62 7.33 11.90
C LEU A 208 -4.10 7.16 11.84
N GLU A 209 -3.40 8.09 11.20
CA GLU A 209 -1.93 8.12 11.21
C GLU A 209 -1.41 8.40 12.63
N ALA A 210 -1.99 9.36 13.35
CA ALA A 210 -1.67 9.64 14.75
C ALA A 210 -1.90 8.43 15.66
N ALA A 211 -3.00 7.70 15.47
CA ALA A 211 -3.29 6.48 16.21
C ALA A 211 -2.28 5.36 15.90
N ALA A 212 -1.87 5.21 14.64
CA ALA A 212 -0.83 4.27 14.25
C ALA A 212 0.53 4.61 14.89
N MET A 213 0.89 5.90 14.94
CA MET A 213 2.08 6.37 15.67
C MET A 213 2.02 6.01 17.15
N SER A 214 0.88 6.25 17.79
CA SER A 214 0.69 5.94 19.22
C SER A 214 0.81 4.44 19.51
N GLU A 215 0.17 3.58 18.69
CA GLU A 215 0.28 2.12 18.80
C GLU A 215 1.72 1.65 18.58
N MET A 216 2.41 2.19 17.58
CA MET A 216 3.82 1.84 17.32
C MET A 216 4.72 2.28 18.45
N ALA A 217 4.52 3.48 19.01
CA ALA A 217 5.28 3.98 20.17
C ALA A 217 5.07 3.11 21.42
N GLU A 218 3.86 2.57 21.61
CA GLU A 218 3.57 1.64 22.70
C GLU A 218 4.28 0.31 22.51
N ASN A 219 4.22 -0.26 21.31
CA ASN A 219 4.86 -1.53 20.96
C ASN A 219 6.39 -1.47 21.06
N THR A 220 6.99 -0.31 20.72
CA THR A 220 8.45 -0.12 20.66
C THR A 220 9.04 0.63 21.85
N ARG A 221 8.27 0.81 22.94
CA ARG A 221 8.69 1.56 24.13
C ARG A 221 10.02 1.08 24.71
N ASP A 222 10.22 -0.23 24.73
CA ASP A 222 11.39 -0.88 25.30
C ASP A 222 12.46 -1.21 24.25
N ASP A 223 12.30 -0.77 23.00
CA ASP A 223 13.27 -0.99 21.94
C ASP A 223 14.41 0.03 22.07
N PRO A 224 15.67 -0.42 22.31
CA PRO A 224 16.78 0.52 22.56
C PRO A 224 17.21 1.28 21.31
N ASP A 225 16.97 0.72 20.13
CA ASP A 225 17.47 1.19 18.84
C ASP A 225 16.41 1.92 18.00
N PHE A 226 15.15 2.02 18.50
CA PHE A 226 14.05 2.56 17.72
C PHE A 226 13.09 3.39 18.57
N ARG A 227 12.56 4.47 18.01
CA ARG A 227 11.51 5.26 18.64
C ARG A 227 10.57 5.93 17.62
N VAL A 228 9.44 6.40 18.10
CA VAL A 228 8.40 7.11 17.33
C VAL A 228 8.26 8.52 17.89
N PRO A 229 8.06 9.55 17.04
CA PRO A 229 7.77 10.91 17.50
C PRO A 229 6.49 10.95 18.35
N THR A 230 6.50 11.76 19.40
CA THR A 230 5.32 11.95 20.25
C THR A 230 4.24 12.74 19.52
N VAL A 231 3.00 12.27 19.55
CA VAL A 231 1.83 12.96 18.97
C VAL A 231 1.31 14.03 19.92
N ASP A 232 1.07 15.24 19.41
CA ASP A 232 0.32 16.30 20.09
C ASP A 232 -1.18 16.16 19.77
N TRP A 233 -1.91 15.46 20.61
CA TRP A 233 -3.34 15.20 20.42
C TRP A 233 -4.21 16.45 20.50
N ASP A 234 -3.80 17.48 21.23
CA ASP A 234 -4.54 18.76 21.34
C ASP A 234 -4.53 19.54 20.02
N ARG A 235 -3.54 19.26 19.16
CA ARG A 235 -3.35 19.89 17.85
C ARG A 235 -3.43 18.89 16.70
N THR A 236 -4.12 17.76 16.94
CA THR A 236 -4.35 16.71 15.94
C THR A 236 -5.83 16.56 15.66
N THR A 237 -6.20 16.63 14.37
CA THR A 237 -7.57 16.54 13.88
C THR A 237 -7.61 15.71 12.59
N HIS A 238 -8.77 15.60 11.96
CA HIS A 238 -8.90 14.95 10.65
C HIS A 238 -7.94 15.50 9.58
N ASN A 239 -7.71 16.83 9.56
CA ASN A 239 -6.92 17.50 8.52
C ASN A 239 -5.52 17.94 8.97
N VAL A 240 -5.21 17.83 10.24
CA VAL A 240 -3.95 18.29 10.84
C VAL A 240 -3.42 17.22 11.78
N LEU A 241 -2.14 16.85 11.62
CA LEU A 241 -1.39 16.03 12.56
C LEU A 241 -0.19 16.84 13.06
N THR A 242 -0.12 17.02 14.38
CA THR A 242 1.01 17.66 15.05
C THR A 242 1.77 16.61 15.85
N MET A 243 3.08 16.56 15.65
CA MET A 243 3.97 15.62 16.32
C MET A 243 5.32 16.26 16.64
N GLU A 244 6.10 15.62 17.49
CA GLU A 244 7.47 16.01 17.81
C GLU A 244 8.29 16.26 16.54
N TRP A 245 9.04 17.35 16.51
CA TRP A 245 10.05 17.58 15.47
C TRP A 245 11.28 16.76 15.75
N ILE A 246 11.75 16.00 14.77
CA ILE A 246 12.96 15.17 14.90
C ILE A 246 14.17 15.97 14.42
N ASP A 247 15.03 16.33 15.37
CA ASP A 247 16.35 16.84 15.07
C ASP A 247 17.29 15.66 14.86
N GLY A 248 17.39 15.19 13.62
CA GLY A 248 18.13 14.01 13.24
C GLY A 248 18.70 14.10 11.84
N ILE A 249 19.39 13.06 11.41
CA ILE A 249 19.91 12.90 10.07
C ILE A 249 18.97 11.95 9.31
N ALA A 250 18.33 12.41 8.23
CA ALA A 250 17.56 11.52 7.38
C ALA A 250 18.46 10.45 6.75
N LEU A 251 17.99 9.20 6.70
CA LEU A 251 18.78 8.10 6.12
C LEU A 251 19.01 8.28 4.62
N SER A 252 18.28 9.17 3.98
CA SER A 252 18.50 9.60 2.58
C SER A 252 19.63 10.61 2.41
N ASP A 253 20.12 11.23 3.48
CA ASP A 253 21.22 12.22 3.48
C ASP A 253 22.56 11.53 3.74
N HIS A 254 23.03 10.77 2.74
CA HIS A 254 24.28 10.02 2.82
C HIS A 254 25.48 10.93 3.16
N ALA A 255 25.50 12.19 2.66
CA ALA A 255 26.61 13.10 2.89
C ALA A 255 26.74 13.46 4.40
N ARG A 256 25.63 13.67 5.10
CA ARG A 256 25.65 13.91 6.55
C ARG A 256 25.90 12.65 7.35
N LEU A 257 25.41 11.50 6.89
CA LEU A 257 25.70 10.20 7.52
C LEU A 257 27.20 9.86 7.46
N ASP A 258 27.84 10.06 6.31
CA ASP A 258 29.29 9.80 6.12
C ASP A 258 30.16 10.73 6.98
N GLN A 259 29.68 11.96 7.25
CA GLN A 259 30.37 12.91 8.14
C GLN A 259 30.13 12.61 9.62
N SER A 260 29.05 11.89 9.94
CA SER A 260 28.77 11.43 11.28
C SER A 260 29.68 10.23 11.59
N LYS A 261 30.23 10.15 12.79
CA LYS A 261 31.10 9.02 13.21
C LYS A 261 30.31 7.74 13.51
N ILE A 262 29.21 7.49 12.79
CA ILE A 262 28.29 6.38 13.01
C ILE A 262 28.78 5.17 12.23
N ASP A 263 28.69 3.99 12.83
CA ASP A 263 28.91 2.73 12.15
C ASP A 263 27.73 2.45 11.22
N LEU A 264 27.92 2.65 9.91
CA LEU A 264 26.91 2.43 8.89
C LEU A 264 26.51 0.96 8.77
N ALA A 265 27.43 0.03 9.02
CA ALA A 265 27.12 -1.40 9.02
C ALA A 265 26.19 -1.76 10.17
N ASP A 266 26.44 -1.21 11.37
CA ASP A 266 25.54 -1.34 12.50
C ASP A 266 24.16 -0.71 12.25
N LEU A 267 24.12 0.45 11.57
CA LEU A 267 22.89 1.10 11.17
C LEU A 267 22.06 0.22 10.20
N GLY A 268 22.70 -0.36 9.19
CA GLY A 268 22.04 -1.29 8.26
C GLY A 268 21.46 -2.51 8.98
N ARG A 269 22.21 -3.07 9.94
CA ARG A 269 21.76 -4.17 10.81
C ARG A 269 20.54 -3.76 11.63
N LYS A 270 20.55 -2.59 12.26
CA LYS A 270 19.45 -2.04 13.07
C LYS A 270 18.18 -1.87 12.26
N VAL A 271 18.26 -1.38 11.03
CA VAL A 271 17.09 -1.21 10.12
C VAL A 271 16.39 -2.55 9.88
N ILE A 272 17.13 -3.61 9.53
CA ILE A 272 16.56 -4.94 9.29
C ILE A 272 15.97 -5.54 10.57
N GLN A 273 16.73 -5.50 11.67
CA GLN A 273 16.30 -6.11 12.93
C GLN A 273 15.09 -5.41 13.54
N SER A 274 15.01 -4.07 13.46
CA SER A 274 13.83 -3.34 13.91
C SER A 274 12.59 -3.74 13.11
N PHE A 275 12.68 -3.76 11.77
CA PHE A 275 11.59 -4.21 10.91
C PHE A 275 11.11 -5.63 11.27
N LEU A 276 12.04 -6.59 11.39
CA LEU A 276 11.69 -7.97 11.71
C LEU A 276 11.08 -8.11 13.11
N ARG A 277 11.58 -7.38 14.12
CA ARG A 277 10.98 -7.34 15.46
C ARG A 277 9.55 -6.85 15.42
N HIS A 278 9.28 -5.74 14.74
CA HIS A 278 7.93 -5.20 14.62
C HIS A 278 6.99 -6.13 13.87
N ALA A 279 7.46 -6.76 12.79
CA ALA A 279 6.65 -7.71 12.02
C ALA A 279 6.36 -9.01 12.78
N LEU A 280 7.35 -9.59 13.45
CA LEU A 280 7.23 -10.88 14.14
C LEU A 280 6.69 -10.73 15.56
N ARG A 281 7.29 -9.85 16.38
CA ARG A 281 6.93 -9.67 17.79
C ARG A 281 5.57 -9.00 17.94
N ASP A 282 5.40 -7.87 17.26
CA ASP A 282 4.23 -7.02 17.45
C ASP A 282 3.12 -7.35 16.43
N GLY A 283 3.49 -7.85 15.26
CA GLY A 283 2.58 -8.05 14.14
C GLY A 283 2.05 -6.73 13.60
N PHE A 284 2.69 -5.64 13.93
CA PHE A 284 2.38 -4.29 13.49
C PHE A 284 3.67 -3.60 13.06
N PHE A 285 3.80 -3.27 11.78
CA PHE A 285 5.03 -2.79 11.21
C PHE A 285 4.81 -1.62 10.24
N HIS A 286 5.79 -0.75 10.15
CA HIS A 286 5.83 0.34 9.19
C HIS A 286 6.04 -0.24 7.78
N ALA A 287 5.10 -0.01 6.88
CA ALA A 287 5.10 -0.63 5.57
C ALA A 287 5.71 0.25 4.46
N ASP A 288 6.27 1.39 4.82
CA ASP A 288 6.97 2.30 3.92
C ASP A 288 8.28 2.82 4.54
N MET A 289 9.18 1.90 4.87
CA MET A 289 10.50 2.20 5.47
C MET A 289 11.50 2.76 4.45
N HIS A 290 11.06 3.72 3.65
CA HIS A 290 11.88 4.43 2.69
C HIS A 290 12.92 5.31 3.44
N PRO A 291 14.15 5.50 2.92
CA PRO A 291 15.19 6.29 3.61
C PRO A 291 14.78 7.72 3.97
N GLY A 292 13.79 8.29 3.25
CA GLY A 292 13.22 9.61 3.56
C GLY A 292 12.29 9.63 4.76
N ASN A 293 11.76 8.46 5.17
CA ASN A 293 10.86 8.30 6.32
C ASN A 293 11.59 7.82 7.58
N LEU A 294 12.90 7.59 7.49
CA LEU A 294 13.74 7.13 8.59
C LEU A 294 14.79 8.19 8.91
N PHE A 295 14.94 8.49 10.19
CA PHE A 295 15.93 9.41 10.72
C PHE A 295 16.79 8.70 11.76
N LEU A 296 17.99 9.22 11.97
CA LEU A 296 18.85 8.84 13.05
C LEU A 296 18.93 10.02 14.02
N ASP A 297 18.52 9.83 15.27
CA ASP A 297 18.58 10.87 16.29
C ASP A 297 19.99 11.04 16.89
N SER A 298 20.15 12.02 17.78
CA SER A 298 21.43 12.30 18.45
C SER A 298 21.94 11.16 19.36
N GLU A 299 21.05 10.23 19.75
CA GLU A 299 21.39 9.07 20.57
C GLU A 299 21.70 7.83 19.72
N GLY A 300 21.67 7.95 18.40
CA GLY A 300 21.92 6.85 17.46
C GLY A 300 20.75 5.87 17.34
N ARG A 301 19.53 6.29 17.71
CA ARG A 301 18.31 5.49 17.52
C ARG A 301 17.66 5.81 16.18
N LEU A 302 17.08 4.80 15.56
CA LEU A 302 16.20 4.97 14.41
C LEU A 302 14.89 5.63 14.83
N VAL A 303 14.46 6.62 14.08
CA VAL A 303 13.17 7.29 14.26
C VAL A 303 12.40 7.19 12.94
N ALA A 304 11.24 6.55 12.97
CA ALA A 304 10.36 6.52 11.82
C ALA A 304 9.39 7.70 11.86
N VAL A 305 9.10 8.24 10.69
CA VAL A 305 8.06 9.25 10.46
C VAL A 305 7.15 8.81 9.33
N ASP A 306 5.99 9.45 9.17
CA ASP A 306 5.00 9.14 8.13
C ASP A 306 4.39 7.73 8.26
N PHE A 307 3.49 7.58 9.23
CA PHE A 307 2.80 6.32 9.54
C PHE A 307 1.52 6.11 8.72
N GLY A 308 1.41 6.71 7.54
CA GLY A 308 0.25 6.60 6.66
C GLY A 308 0.02 5.19 6.12
N ILE A 309 1.07 4.36 6.04
CA ILE A 309 0.97 2.97 5.55
C ILE A 309 1.57 2.02 6.58
N MET A 310 0.68 1.26 7.25
CA MET A 310 1.06 0.26 8.24
C MET A 310 0.62 -1.14 7.82
N GLY A 311 1.43 -2.14 8.14
CA GLY A 311 1.10 -3.55 7.94
C GLY A 311 0.69 -4.23 9.23
N ARG A 312 -0.25 -5.18 9.13
CA ARG A 312 -0.67 -6.02 10.26
C ARG A 312 -0.56 -7.50 9.92
N LEU A 313 0.00 -8.27 10.83
CA LEU A 313 0.11 -9.72 10.75
C LEU A 313 -0.56 -10.37 11.96
N GLY A 314 -1.53 -11.24 11.71
CA GLY A 314 -2.10 -12.09 12.75
C GLY A 314 -1.08 -13.10 13.29
N LEU A 315 -1.42 -13.78 14.38
CA LEU A 315 -0.53 -14.77 15.02
C LEU A 315 -0.14 -15.92 14.06
N LYS A 316 -1.07 -16.33 13.18
CA LYS A 316 -0.80 -17.37 12.16
C LYS A 316 0.20 -16.89 11.12
N GLU A 317 0.00 -15.69 10.60
CA GLU A 317 0.88 -15.09 9.59
C GLU A 317 2.28 -14.85 10.16
N ARG A 318 2.39 -14.40 11.41
CA ARG A 318 3.69 -14.24 12.12
C ARG A 318 4.41 -15.59 12.27
N ARG A 319 3.67 -16.64 12.64
CA ARG A 319 4.22 -17.99 12.72
C ARG A 319 4.76 -18.46 11.36
N PHE A 320 3.95 -18.35 10.32
CA PHE A 320 4.36 -18.76 8.98
C PHE A 320 5.58 -17.96 8.50
N LEU A 321 5.61 -16.66 8.71
CA LEU A 321 6.75 -15.82 8.38
C LEU A 321 8.03 -16.29 9.11
N ALA A 322 7.95 -16.51 10.42
CA ALA A 322 9.10 -16.94 11.22
C ALA A 322 9.61 -18.32 10.79
N GLU A 323 8.72 -19.29 10.55
CA GLU A 323 9.09 -20.63 10.09
C GLU A 323 9.69 -20.61 8.67
N ILE A 324 9.17 -19.77 7.76
CA ILE A 324 9.72 -19.60 6.42
C ILE A 324 11.13 -19.00 6.50
N LEU A 325 11.32 -17.92 7.27
CA LEU A 325 12.62 -17.28 7.44
C LEU A 325 13.64 -18.24 8.09
N LEU A 326 13.24 -18.97 9.14
CA LEU A 326 14.09 -19.98 9.76
C LEU A 326 14.47 -21.08 8.78
N GLY A 327 13.53 -21.56 7.99
CA GLY A 327 13.77 -22.58 6.97
C GLY A 327 14.78 -22.13 5.90
N PHE A 328 14.73 -20.87 5.48
CA PHE A 328 15.76 -20.30 4.60
C PHE A 328 17.11 -20.19 5.32
N ILE A 329 17.15 -19.71 6.56
CA ILE A 329 18.38 -19.60 7.37
C ILE A 329 19.05 -20.96 7.57
N THR A 330 18.25 -22.00 7.87
CA THR A 330 18.72 -23.37 8.15
C THR A 330 18.82 -24.26 6.91
N ARG A 331 18.43 -23.75 5.73
CA ARG A 331 18.33 -24.52 4.46
C ARG A 331 17.33 -25.68 4.48
N ASP A 332 16.35 -25.60 5.35
CA ASP A 332 15.24 -26.57 5.39
C ASP A 332 14.13 -26.16 4.41
N TYR A 333 14.43 -26.27 3.11
CA TYR A 333 13.49 -25.89 2.05
C TYR A 333 12.24 -26.76 2.01
N ARG A 334 12.32 -27.99 2.56
CA ARG A 334 11.14 -28.85 2.71
C ARG A 334 10.17 -28.24 3.72
N ARG A 335 10.66 -27.82 4.88
CA ARG A 335 9.82 -27.14 5.88
C ARG A 335 9.24 -25.84 5.34
N VAL A 336 10.03 -25.05 4.61
CA VAL A 336 9.52 -23.84 3.93
C VAL A 336 8.35 -24.18 3.02
N ALA A 337 8.46 -25.24 2.22
CA ALA A 337 7.39 -25.69 1.34
C ALA A 337 6.14 -26.12 2.13
N GLU A 338 6.29 -26.98 3.13
CA GLU A 338 5.20 -27.44 3.99
C GLU A 338 4.42 -26.27 4.60
N VAL A 339 5.13 -25.25 5.11
CA VAL A 339 4.51 -24.05 5.68
C VAL A 339 3.69 -23.28 4.64
N HIS A 340 4.15 -23.20 3.39
CA HIS A 340 3.39 -22.54 2.33
C HIS A 340 2.07 -23.28 2.01
N PHE A 341 2.07 -24.62 2.07
CA PHE A 341 0.85 -25.40 1.91
C PHE A 341 -0.06 -25.28 3.15
N GLU A 342 0.48 -25.34 4.38
CA GLU A 342 -0.26 -25.13 5.63
C GLU A 342 -0.94 -23.75 5.65
N ALA A 343 -0.27 -22.72 5.14
CA ALA A 343 -0.79 -21.37 5.03
C ALA A 343 -1.85 -21.20 3.93
N GLY A 344 -1.98 -22.18 3.03
CA GLY A 344 -2.87 -22.11 1.87
C GLY A 344 -2.39 -21.14 0.79
N TYR A 345 -1.09 -20.84 0.75
CA TYR A 345 -0.47 -20.00 -0.28
C TYR A 345 -0.29 -20.77 -1.59
N VAL A 346 0.01 -22.05 -1.48
CA VAL A 346 0.09 -22.99 -2.61
C VAL A 346 -1.11 -23.92 -2.58
N PRO A 347 -1.84 -24.10 -3.70
CA PRO A 347 -2.96 -25.04 -3.78
C PRO A 347 -2.53 -26.48 -3.55
N SER A 348 -3.39 -27.27 -2.88
CA SER A 348 -3.09 -28.65 -2.45
C SER A 348 -2.91 -29.67 -3.57
N HIS A 349 -3.23 -29.31 -4.83
CA HIS A 349 -3.01 -30.20 -5.97
C HIS A 349 -1.54 -30.23 -6.44
N HIS A 350 -0.70 -29.29 -5.98
CA HIS A 350 0.73 -29.32 -6.24
C HIS A 350 1.48 -30.23 -5.26
N SER A 351 2.67 -30.69 -5.66
CA SER A 351 3.55 -31.51 -4.81
C SER A 351 4.41 -30.64 -3.92
N VAL A 352 4.45 -30.97 -2.61
CA VAL A 352 5.34 -30.31 -1.63
C VAL A 352 6.80 -30.47 -2.05
N ASP A 353 7.21 -31.65 -2.53
CA ASP A 353 8.60 -31.93 -2.93
C ASP A 353 9.01 -31.10 -4.16
N ASN A 354 8.12 -30.96 -5.15
CA ASN A 354 8.38 -30.13 -6.33
C ASN A 354 8.50 -28.64 -5.95
N PHE A 355 7.64 -28.20 -5.05
CA PHE A 355 7.70 -26.81 -4.56
C PHE A 355 8.96 -26.58 -3.72
N ALA A 356 9.34 -27.53 -2.85
CA ALA A 356 10.59 -27.47 -2.09
C ALA A 356 11.81 -27.36 -3.00
N GLN A 357 11.82 -28.08 -4.14
CA GLN A 357 12.89 -28.01 -5.12
C GLN A 357 12.94 -26.64 -5.81
N ALA A 358 11.78 -26.07 -6.13
CA ALA A 358 11.71 -24.71 -6.69
C ALA A 358 12.18 -23.66 -5.70
N ILE A 359 11.79 -23.74 -4.42
CA ILE A 359 12.27 -22.86 -3.35
C ILE A 359 13.79 -23.02 -3.14
N ARG A 360 14.31 -24.23 -3.20
CA ARG A 360 15.76 -24.50 -3.15
C ARG A 360 16.50 -23.80 -4.30
N ALA A 361 15.96 -23.83 -5.50
CA ALA A 361 16.56 -23.16 -6.66
C ALA A 361 16.65 -21.63 -6.48
N ILE A 362 15.78 -21.04 -5.65
CA ILE A 362 15.85 -19.63 -5.25
C ILE A 362 16.82 -19.45 -4.09
N GLY A 363 16.75 -20.29 -3.06
CA GLY A 363 17.47 -20.11 -1.79
C GLY A 363 18.97 -20.39 -1.89
N GLU A 364 19.38 -21.45 -2.58
CA GLU A 364 20.81 -21.85 -2.66
C GLU A 364 21.70 -20.77 -3.32
N PRO A 365 21.30 -20.11 -4.42
CA PRO A 365 22.13 -19.07 -5.05
C PRO A 365 22.38 -17.83 -4.17
N ILE A 366 21.52 -17.59 -3.18
CA ILE A 366 21.61 -16.41 -2.30
C ILE A 366 22.22 -16.72 -0.93
N HIS A 367 22.33 -18.01 -0.60
CA HIS A 367 22.88 -18.41 0.70
C HIS A 367 24.40 -18.23 0.74
N ASN A 368 24.93 -17.68 1.83
CA ASN A 368 26.35 -17.34 2.02
C ASN A 368 26.94 -16.37 0.98
N ARG A 369 26.11 -15.62 0.28
CA ARG A 369 26.57 -14.55 -0.60
C ARG A 369 26.30 -13.20 0.04
N THR A 370 27.21 -12.27 -0.23
CA THR A 370 27.00 -10.87 0.15
C THR A 370 25.97 -10.21 -0.76
N ALA A 371 25.43 -9.12 -0.27
CA ALA A 371 24.46 -8.33 -1.01
C ALA A 371 24.96 -7.91 -2.40
N GLU A 372 26.26 -7.60 -2.56
CA GLU A 372 26.88 -7.25 -3.84
C GLU A 372 26.83 -8.38 -4.89
N GLU A 373 26.89 -9.63 -4.41
CA GLU A 373 26.93 -10.82 -5.27
C GLU A 373 25.56 -11.30 -5.74
N ILE A 374 24.48 -10.74 -5.17
CA ILE A 374 23.11 -11.15 -5.44
C ILE A 374 22.45 -10.18 -6.42
N SER A 375 22.04 -10.67 -7.57
CA SER A 375 21.19 -9.90 -8.50
C SER A 375 19.74 -9.97 -8.04
N MET A 376 19.24 -8.90 -7.38
CA MET A 376 17.84 -8.79 -6.95
C MET A 376 16.85 -8.91 -8.11
N ALA A 377 17.20 -8.36 -9.28
CA ALA A 377 16.36 -8.48 -10.47
C ALA A 377 16.17 -9.95 -10.88
N LYS A 378 17.26 -10.75 -10.86
CA LYS A 378 17.20 -12.18 -11.17
C LYS A 378 16.43 -12.97 -10.13
N LEU A 379 16.62 -12.65 -8.84
CA LEU A 379 15.90 -13.27 -7.73
C LEU A 379 14.39 -13.01 -7.82
N LEU A 380 14.01 -11.76 -8.09
CA LEU A 380 12.61 -11.38 -8.24
C LEU A 380 11.96 -12.09 -9.44
N THR A 381 12.69 -12.23 -10.56
CA THR A 381 12.22 -12.98 -11.73
C THR A 381 11.93 -14.45 -11.37
N LEU A 382 12.88 -15.11 -10.69
CA LEU A 382 12.70 -16.52 -10.25
C LEU A 382 11.52 -16.66 -9.28
N LEU A 383 11.36 -15.72 -8.35
CA LEU A 383 10.23 -15.71 -7.40
C LEU A 383 8.89 -15.59 -8.12
N LEU A 384 8.80 -14.71 -9.12
CA LEU A 384 7.58 -14.54 -9.91
C LEU A 384 7.28 -15.76 -10.77
N GLU A 385 8.31 -16.40 -11.35
CA GLU A 385 8.16 -17.64 -12.11
C GLU A 385 7.62 -18.77 -11.21
N VAL A 386 8.18 -18.94 -10.00
CA VAL A 386 7.70 -19.96 -9.04
C VAL A 386 6.28 -19.63 -8.58
N THR A 387 5.98 -18.36 -8.31
CA THR A 387 4.62 -17.92 -7.94
C THR A 387 3.59 -18.28 -9.03
N GLY A 388 3.94 -18.07 -10.29
CA GLY A 388 3.09 -18.44 -11.44
C GLY A 388 3.00 -19.96 -11.67
N LEU A 389 4.12 -20.68 -11.56
CA LEU A 389 4.19 -22.11 -11.79
C LEU A 389 3.36 -22.93 -10.79
N PHE A 390 3.26 -22.45 -9.55
CA PHE A 390 2.55 -23.10 -8.45
C PHE A 390 1.20 -22.46 -8.11
N ASP A 391 0.64 -21.62 -8.98
CA ASP A 391 -0.66 -20.95 -8.80
C ASP A 391 -0.81 -20.29 -7.42
N MET A 392 0.27 -19.71 -6.91
CA MET A 392 0.29 -19.17 -5.54
C MET A 392 -0.75 -18.06 -5.35
N ARG A 393 -1.48 -18.15 -4.25
CA ARG A 393 -2.45 -17.12 -3.85
C ARG A 393 -1.73 -16.02 -3.08
N THR A 394 -1.71 -14.83 -3.65
CA THR A 394 -1.13 -13.67 -2.99
C THR A 394 -2.16 -13.02 -2.07
N ARG A 395 -1.82 -12.85 -0.79
CA ARG A 395 -2.60 -12.05 0.16
C ARG A 395 -2.04 -10.63 0.21
N PRO A 396 -2.88 -9.59 0.27
CA PRO A 396 -2.42 -8.19 0.27
C PRO A 396 -1.38 -7.89 1.36
N GLU A 397 -1.56 -8.47 2.56
CA GLU A 397 -0.67 -8.28 3.71
C GLU A 397 0.73 -8.82 3.44
N LEU A 398 0.83 -9.95 2.72
CA LEU A 398 2.12 -10.56 2.36
C LEU A 398 2.81 -9.79 1.23
N ILE A 399 2.06 -9.26 0.27
CA ILE A 399 2.63 -8.39 -0.77
C ILE A 399 3.23 -7.14 -0.12
N LEU A 400 2.51 -6.54 0.83
CA LEU A 400 2.98 -5.38 1.57
C LEU A 400 4.24 -5.70 2.37
N LEU A 401 4.25 -6.82 3.10
CA LEU A 401 5.41 -7.31 3.85
C LEU A 401 6.62 -7.53 2.93
N GLN A 402 6.42 -8.23 1.80
CA GLN A 402 7.46 -8.51 0.81
C GLN A 402 8.05 -7.21 0.23
N LYS A 403 7.18 -6.27 -0.17
CA LYS A 403 7.60 -4.96 -0.66
C LYS A 403 8.45 -4.24 0.40
N THR A 404 8.00 -4.21 1.64
CA THR A 404 8.72 -3.53 2.73
C THR A 404 10.06 -4.21 2.99
N MET A 405 10.12 -5.54 2.97
CA MET A 405 11.37 -6.30 3.14
C MET A 405 12.41 -5.92 2.07
N VAL A 406 11.99 -5.81 0.79
CA VAL A 406 12.86 -5.38 -0.31
C VAL A 406 13.37 -3.95 -0.10
N VAL A 407 12.50 -3.04 0.35
CA VAL A 407 12.90 -1.66 0.66
C VAL A 407 13.90 -1.62 1.81
N VAL A 408 13.60 -2.31 2.92
CA VAL A 408 14.46 -2.41 4.11
C VAL A 408 15.83 -3.00 3.77
N GLU A 409 15.85 -4.07 2.98
CA GLU A 409 17.09 -4.66 2.47
C GLU A 409 17.87 -3.65 1.62
N GLY A 410 17.19 -2.97 0.70
CA GLY A 410 17.81 -1.95 -0.15
C GLY A 410 18.45 -0.81 0.66
N VAL A 411 17.79 -0.36 1.71
CA VAL A 411 18.33 0.66 2.65
C VAL A 411 19.55 0.13 3.37
N ALA A 412 19.46 -1.08 3.96
CA ALA A 412 20.57 -1.68 4.69
C ALA A 412 21.80 -1.93 3.81
N ARG A 413 21.59 -2.38 2.56
CA ARG A 413 22.64 -2.58 1.55
C ARG A 413 23.31 -1.27 1.13
N GLY A 414 22.54 -0.17 1.12
CA GLY A 414 23.12 1.15 0.85
C GLY A 414 24.14 1.58 1.91
N PHE A 415 24.04 1.06 3.14
CA PHE A 415 24.96 1.32 4.23
C PHE A 415 26.08 0.28 4.35
N ASP A 416 25.75 -0.99 4.12
CA ASP A 416 26.73 -2.08 4.11
C ASP A 416 26.48 -3.02 2.92
N PRO A 417 27.17 -2.82 1.78
CA PRO A 417 27.07 -3.69 0.62
C PRO A 417 27.47 -5.15 0.88
N LYS A 418 28.23 -5.41 1.94
CA LYS A 418 28.65 -6.77 2.35
C LYS A 418 27.73 -7.43 3.37
N LEU A 419 26.64 -6.78 3.73
CA LEU A 419 25.69 -7.27 4.71
C LEU A 419 25.08 -8.61 4.26
N ASP A 420 25.10 -9.60 5.17
CA ASP A 420 24.42 -10.89 5.01
C ASP A 420 23.07 -10.83 5.74
N ILE A 421 21.99 -10.67 4.99
CA ILE A 421 20.64 -10.50 5.52
C ILE A 421 20.21 -11.68 6.41
N TRP A 422 20.66 -12.91 6.07
CA TRP A 422 20.28 -14.11 6.82
C TRP A 422 20.94 -14.14 8.20
N LYS A 423 22.22 -13.76 8.30
CA LYS A 423 22.93 -13.63 9.57
C LYS A 423 22.35 -12.52 10.44
N VAL A 424 21.91 -11.43 9.83
CA VAL A 424 21.28 -10.32 10.55
C VAL A 424 19.89 -10.68 11.05
N ALA A 425 19.13 -11.44 10.29
CA ALA A 425 17.78 -11.88 10.64
C ALA A 425 17.76 -13.01 11.68
N ASP A 426 18.77 -13.90 11.69
CA ASP A 426 18.82 -15.12 12.50
C ASP A 426 18.49 -14.90 13.99
N PRO A 427 19.13 -13.96 14.71
CA PRO A 427 18.86 -13.77 16.14
C PRO A 427 17.41 -13.39 16.43
N VAL A 428 16.80 -12.51 15.61
CA VAL A 428 15.42 -12.07 15.80
C VAL A 428 14.43 -13.20 15.54
N VAL A 429 14.67 -13.98 14.48
CA VAL A 429 13.81 -15.10 14.10
C VAL A 429 13.87 -16.21 15.15
N ARG A 430 15.09 -16.58 15.62
CA ARG A 430 15.24 -17.60 16.67
C ARG A 430 14.61 -17.19 17.97
N GLU A 431 14.85 -15.96 18.43
CA GLU A 431 14.24 -15.44 19.65
C GLU A 431 12.70 -15.56 19.60
N TRP A 432 12.09 -15.20 18.45
CA TRP A 432 10.66 -15.31 18.27
C TRP A 432 10.19 -16.78 18.29
N ILE A 433 10.87 -17.68 17.58
CA ILE A 433 10.55 -19.11 17.51
C ILE A 433 10.65 -19.75 18.91
N GLU A 434 11.72 -19.48 19.64
CA GLU A 434 11.92 -20.01 20.99
C GLU A 434 10.83 -19.53 21.95
N ARG A 435 10.48 -18.27 21.88
CA ARG A 435 9.45 -17.65 22.75
C ARG A 435 8.04 -18.17 22.43
N ASN A 436 7.69 -18.35 21.16
CA ASN A 436 6.31 -18.64 20.76
C ASN A 436 6.06 -20.12 20.42
N LEU A 437 7.03 -20.85 19.89
CA LEU A 437 6.92 -22.25 19.47
C LEU A 437 7.73 -23.23 20.37
N GLY A 438 8.57 -22.70 21.26
CA GLY A 438 9.27 -23.46 22.29
C GLY A 438 8.33 -24.06 23.33
N PRO A 439 8.86 -24.82 24.31
CA PRO A 439 8.05 -25.48 25.34
C PRO A 439 7.12 -24.52 26.10
N ILE A 440 7.61 -23.33 26.42
CA ILE A 440 6.86 -22.28 27.14
C ILE A 440 5.74 -21.73 26.27
N GLY A 441 6.02 -21.44 24.99
CA GLY A 441 5.01 -20.92 24.04
C GLY A 441 3.90 -21.92 23.77
N ARG A 442 4.21 -23.24 23.75
CA ARG A 442 3.20 -24.30 23.60
C ARG A 442 2.24 -24.35 24.80
N ILE A 443 2.75 -24.16 26.01
CA ILE A 443 1.91 -24.10 27.22
C ILE A 443 1.00 -22.87 27.19
N GLN A 444 1.53 -21.71 26.85
CA GLN A 444 0.76 -20.47 26.74
C GLN A 444 -0.29 -20.56 25.62
N GLY A 445 0.06 -21.14 24.47
CA GLY A 445 -0.89 -21.37 23.38
C GLY A 445 -2.01 -22.35 23.74
N ALA A 446 -1.71 -23.40 24.49
CA ALA A 446 -2.71 -24.34 25.00
C ALA A 446 -3.66 -23.67 26.00
N MET A 447 -3.17 -22.81 26.88
CA MET A 447 -3.99 -22.05 27.83
C MET A 447 -4.88 -21.00 27.12
N ALA A 448 -4.35 -20.32 26.12
CA ALA A 448 -5.12 -19.39 25.29
C ALA A 448 -6.22 -20.11 24.49
N GLY A 449 -5.90 -21.27 23.91
CA GLY A 449 -6.86 -22.13 23.21
C GLY A 449 -7.96 -22.67 24.11
N ALA A 450 -7.65 -23.02 25.37
CA ALA A 450 -8.66 -23.42 26.36
C ALA A 450 -9.61 -22.26 26.71
N GLY A 451 -9.11 -21.02 26.78
CA GLY A 451 -9.91 -19.82 26.97
C GLY A 451 -10.84 -19.49 25.78
N GLU A 452 -10.39 -19.76 24.55
CA GLU A 452 -11.23 -19.64 23.34
C GLU A 452 -12.31 -20.74 23.28
N LEU A 453 -11.97 -21.97 23.59
CA LEU A 453 -12.93 -23.07 23.69
C LEU A 453 -14.00 -22.79 24.75
N GLY A 454 -13.63 -22.21 25.89
CA GLY A 454 -14.57 -21.75 26.91
C GLY A 454 -15.54 -20.65 26.40
N ARG A 455 -15.03 -19.71 25.61
CA ARG A 455 -15.86 -18.66 24.98
C ARG A 455 -16.79 -19.22 23.91
N VAL A 456 -16.30 -20.15 23.08
CA VAL A 456 -17.13 -20.85 22.08
C VAL A 456 -18.21 -21.69 22.76
N ALA A 457 -17.87 -22.44 23.81
CA ALA A 457 -18.84 -23.19 24.59
C ALA A 457 -19.90 -22.28 25.24
N ALA A 458 -19.50 -21.12 25.73
CA ALA A 458 -20.45 -20.12 26.29
C ALA A 458 -21.36 -19.49 25.23
N SER A 459 -20.93 -19.46 23.95
CA SER A 459 -21.71 -18.92 22.83
C SER A 459 -22.61 -19.96 22.14
N LEU A 460 -22.46 -21.27 22.43
CA LEU A 460 -23.26 -22.34 21.83
C LEU A 460 -24.79 -22.14 22.02
N PRO A 461 -25.32 -21.70 23.18
CA PRO A 461 -26.76 -21.45 23.32
C PRO A 461 -27.27 -20.36 22.36
N SER A 462 -26.50 -19.30 22.16
CA SER A 462 -26.87 -18.21 21.24
C SER A 462 -26.78 -18.60 19.76
N LEU A 463 -25.86 -19.48 19.42
CA LEU A 463 -25.74 -20.06 18.07
C LEU A 463 -26.88 -21.01 17.76
N ALA A 464 -27.28 -21.85 18.74
CA ALA A 464 -28.43 -22.72 18.61
C ALA A 464 -29.74 -21.94 18.40
N THR A 465 -29.95 -20.84 19.14
CA THR A 465 -31.10 -19.97 18.97
C THR A 465 -31.12 -19.32 17.57
N ARG A 466 -30.00 -18.83 17.10
CA ARG A 466 -29.88 -18.26 15.73
C ARG A 466 -30.09 -19.28 14.62
N ALA A 467 -29.61 -20.52 14.81
CA ALA A 467 -29.84 -21.61 13.87
C ALA A 467 -31.33 -21.96 13.76
N VAL A 468 -32.04 -22.01 14.85
CA VAL A 468 -33.51 -22.22 14.87
C VAL A 468 -34.22 -21.09 14.12
N THR A 469 -33.86 -19.82 14.37
CA THR A 469 -34.46 -18.67 13.67
C THR A 469 -34.22 -18.71 12.17
N VAL A 470 -33.01 -19.11 11.75
CA VAL A 470 -32.69 -19.26 10.30
C VAL A 470 -33.46 -20.41 9.67
N LEU A 471 -33.63 -21.53 10.38
CA LEU A 471 -34.43 -22.67 9.90
C LEU A 471 -35.91 -22.29 9.77
N GLU A 472 -36.48 -21.54 10.72
CA GLU A 472 -37.84 -21.02 10.64
C GLU A 472 -38.01 -20.05 9.46
N GLN A 473 -37.02 -19.17 9.22
CA GLN A 473 -37.05 -18.27 8.08
C GLN A 473 -36.95 -19.04 6.73
N LEU A 474 -36.10 -20.08 6.66
CA LEU A 474 -36.00 -20.94 5.48
C LEU A 474 -37.31 -21.74 5.25
N GLU A 475 -37.96 -22.21 6.32
CA GLU A 475 -39.23 -22.90 6.18
C GLU A 475 -40.33 -21.96 5.67
N THR A 476 -40.35 -20.72 6.18
CA THR A 476 -41.28 -19.67 5.72
C THR A 476 -41.06 -19.31 4.26
N MET A 477 -39.77 -19.14 3.85
CA MET A 477 -39.38 -18.89 2.46
C MET A 477 -39.74 -20.04 1.52
N THR A 478 -39.73 -21.28 2.01
CA THR A 478 -40.07 -22.46 1.21
C THR A 478 -41.60 -22.60 1.02
N ARG A 479 -42.38 -22.14 2.01
CA ARG A 479 -43.86 -22.16 1.96
C ARG A 479 -44.46 -20.99 1.22
N GLU A 480 -43.88 -19.77 1.33
CA GLU A 480 -44.51 -18.53 0.84
C GLU A 480 -43.81 -17.98 -0.41
N GLY A 481 -42.68 -18.56 -0.83
CA GLY A 481 -41.87 -18.05 -1.94
C GLY A 481 -41.05 -16.80 -1.56
N LEU A 482 -40.16 -16.36 -2.43
CA LEU A 482 -39.36 -15.14 -2.27
C LEU A 482 -40.23 -13.90 -2.48
N THR A 483 -40.65 -13.26 -1.40
CA THR A 483 -41.26 -11.91 -1.47
C THR A 483 -40.17 -10.86 -1.54
N LEU A 484 -39.98 -10.25 -2.72
CA LEU A 484 -39.08 -9.12 -2.88
C LEU A 484 -39.72 -7.87 -2.29
N SER A 485 -38.95 -7.10 -1.50
CA SER A 485 -39.45 -5.82 -0.97
C SER A 485 -39.75 -4.83 -2.11
N ALA A 486 -40.74 -3.95 -1.87
CA ALA A 486 -41.12 -2.93 -2.85
C ALA A 486 -39.95 -2.03 -3.28
N GLU A 487 -38.96 -1.83 -2.39
CA GLU A 487 -37.71 -1.10 -2.68
C GLU A 487 -36.79 -1.87 -3.66
N THR A 488 -36.71 -3.19 -3.54
CA THR A 488 -35.92 -4.06 -4.43
C THR A 488 -36.55 -4.09 -5.82
N ILE A 489 -37.88 -4.15 -5.93
CA ILE A 489 -38.62 -4.08 -7.19
C ILE A 489 -38.48 -2.71 -7.85
N ALA A 490 -38.52 -1.62 -7.08
CA ALA A 490 -38.31 -0.26 -7.57
C ALA A 490 -36.85 0.01 -7.99
N ALA A 491 -35.87 -0.67 -7.41
CA ALA A 491 -34.47 -0.60 -7.81
C ALA A 491 -34.24 -1.34 -9.14
N MET A 492 -34.88 -2.48 -9.36
CA MET A 492 -34.84 -3.23 -10.64
C MET A 492 -35.48 -2.47 -11.79
N GLY A 493 -36.59 -1.77 -11.56
CA GLY A 493 -37.32 -1.01 -12.61
C GLY A 493 -36.65 0.29 -13.06
N ARG A 494 -35.68 0.82 -12.31
CA ARG A 494 -34.94 2.07 -12.63
C ARG A 494 -33.78 1.88 -13.61
N THR A 495 -33.42 0.67 -13.95
CA THR A 495 -32.29 0.35 -14.84
C THR A 495 -32.63 0.35 -16.34
N GLU A 496 -33.88 0.47 -16.75
CA GLU A 496 -34.33 0.44 -18.14
C GLU A 496 -34.72 1.80 -18.72
N GLY A 497 -34.03 2.86 -18.42
CA GLY A 497 -34.30 4.21 -18.91
C GLY A 497 -33.32 4.72 -19.96
N ARG A 498 -33.65 4.55 -21.24
CA ARG A 498 -33.25 5.37 -22.40
C ARG A 498 -31.74 5.58 -22.64
N LYS A 499 -31.10 4.63 -23.32
CA LYS A 499 -29.76 4.75 -23.93
C LYS A 499 -29.80 5.72 -25.13
N SER A 500 -29.27 6.93 -24.97
CA SER A 500 -29.05 7.88 -26.07
C SER A 500 -27.83 7.42 -26.91
N ARG A 501 -28.00 7.29 -28.24
CA ARG A 501 -26.99 6.86 -29.23
C ARG A 501 -25.70 7.70 -29.19
N TRP A 502 -25.78 8.97 -28.83
CA TRP A 502 -24.64 9.88 -28.72
C TRP A 502 -23.79 9.62 -27.47
N ARG A 503 -24.39 9.12 -26.38
CA ARG A 503 -23.65 8.66 -25.21
C ARG A 503 -22.83 7.40 -25.52
N ALA A 504 -23.35 6.51 -26.34
CA ALA A 504 -22.64 5.32 -26.78
C ALA A 504 -21.39 5.66 -27.61
N LEU A 505 -21.43 6.66 -28.48
CA LEU A 505 -20.29 7.04 -29.33
C LEU A 505 -19.16 7.68 -28.53
N ALA A 506 -19.46 8.61 -27.62
CA ALA A 506 -18.46 9.22 -26.74
C ALA A 506 -17.88 8.19 -25.76
N LEU A 507 -18.70 7.27 -25.25
CA LEU A 507 -18.29 6.18 -24.38
C LEU A 507 -17.39 5.16 -25.11
N TRP A 508 -17.67 4.87 -26.39
CA TRP A 508 -16.83 4.02 -27.23
C TRP A 508 -15.44 4.60 -27.43
N ILE A 509 -15.31 5.91 -27.65
CA ILE A 509 -14.01 6.58 -27.83
C ILE A 509 -13.20 6.52 -26.52
N ILE A 510 -13.83 6.73 -25.37
CA ILE A 510 -13.18 6.74 -24.06
C ILE A 510 -12.86 5.31 -23.60
N ALA A 511 -13.78 4.36 -23.76
CA ALA A 511 -13.57 2.95 -23.41
C ALA A 511 -12.48 2.31 -24.29
N LEU A 512 -12.46 2.58 -25.58
CA LEU A 512 -11.43 2.10 -26.50
C LEU A 512 -10.06 2.69 -26.18
N THR A 513 -9.99 3.93 -25.72
CA THR A 513 -8.74 4.55 -25.31
C THR A 513 -8.17 3.88 -24.04
N PHE A 514 -9.04 3.55 -23.08
CA PHE A 514 -8.64 2.92 -21.81
C PHE A 514 -8.42 1.40 -21.96
N ILE A 515 -9.22 0.71 -22.77
CA ILE A 515 -9.01 -0.71 -23.10
C ILE A 515 -7.73 -0.88 -23.90
N GLY A 516 -7.41 0.06 -24.79
CA GLY A 516 -6.14 0.09 -25.52
C GLY A 516 -4.94 0.21 -24.56
N ILE A 517 -5.03 1.03 -23.51
CA ILE A 517 -4.03 1.15 -22.46
C ILE A 517 -3.88 -0.17 -21.68
N LEU A 518 -4.98 -0.74 -21.21
CA LEU A 518 -4.97 -2.01 -20.45
C LEU A 518 -4.47 -3.21 -21.28
N PHE A 519 -4.80 -3.25 -22.57
CA PHE A 519 -4.35 -4.33 -23.46
C PHE A 519 -2.87 -4.19 -23.85
N ALA A 520 -2.40 -2.96 -24.03
CA ALA A 520 -0.96 -2.69 -24.29
C ALA A 520 -0.09 -2.97 -23.06
N ILE A 521 -0.63 -2.75 -21.88
CA ILE A 521 0.00 -3.05 -20.58
C ILE A 521 0.30 -4.54 -20.42
N ARG A 522 -0.48 -5.42 -21.02
CA ARG A 522 -0.31 -6.88 -20.86
C ARG A 522 0.70 -7.51 -21.83
N GLN A 523 1.06 -6.82 -22.91
CA GLN A 523 1.97 -7.38 -23.94
C GLN A 523 3.35 -6.71 -23.97
N LEU A 524 3.62 -5.73 -23.08
CA LEU A 524 4.95 -5.23 -22.74
C LEU A 524 5.49 -5.96 -21.51
#